data_78781c0dd2bcc87d80dcd868a600072d
#
_entry.id   78781c0dd2bcc87d80dcd868a600072d
#
_cell.length_a   1.000
_cell.length_b   1.000
_cell.length_c   1.000
_cell.angle_alpha   90.00
_cell.angle_beta   90.00
_cell.angle_gamma   90.00
#
_symmetry.space_group_name_H-M   'P 1'
#
loop_
_entity.id
_entity.type
_entity.pdbx_description
1 polymer ?
#
loop_
_entity_poly.entity_id
_entity_poly.type
_entity_poly.pdbx_seq_one_letter_code
_entity_poly.pdbx_strand_id
1 'polypeptide(L)'
;MYQIFDDILTKGEQETLKDIFFDTYFPYYMTGASIDNSTYNYWSDKNTVESQLMIHTFINDLSNEISPFYEKIQHILQKFYEKTNIKFSGIIRCKLNLQYQVADYNKNYHQCPHVDQNYEHKVLIYYPYTSDGDTFLFNQIEPKKYEIVDRVKPIGGRFLLMDKMFHAGQPPILSKNRMSLNYNLMGV
;
A
#
# COMPACT_ATOMS: atom_id res chain seq x y z
N MET A 1 13.56 -6.61 -6.35
CA MET A 1 13.23 -7.91 -5.67
C MET A 1 12.08 -7.68 -4.70
N TYR A 2 11.22 -8.71 -4.45
CA TYR A 2 10.18 -8.62 -3.43
C TYR A 2 10.11 -9.92 -2.61
N GLN A 3 9.51 -9.85 -1.42
CA GLN A 3 9.31 -10.96 -0.49
C GLN A 3 7.94 -10.85 0.17
N ILE A 4 7.33 -11.98 0.46
CA ILE A 4 6.03 -12.07 1.14
C ILE A 4 6.24 -12.74 2.49
N PHE A 5 5.61 -12.18 3.53
CA PHE A 5 5.64 -12.73 4.88
C PHE A 5 4.19 -12.85 5.38
N ASP A 6 3.82 -14.03 5.82
CA ASP A 6 2.57 -14.32 6.49
C ASP A 6 2.85 -14.60 7.98
N ASP A 7 1.83 -14.62 8.82
CA ASP A 7 1.91 -14.99 10.24
C ASP A 7 2.84 -14.14 11.13
N ILE A 8 3.09 -12.88 10.74
CA ILE A 8 3.85 -11.92 11.55
C ILE A 8 3.04 -11.47 12.77
N LEU A 9 1.79 -11.09 12.57
CA LEU A 9 0.86 -10.68 13.62
C LEU A 9 -0.08 -11.83 13.99
N THR A 10 -0.40 -11.93 15.26
CA THR A 10 -1.43 -12.86 15.75
C THR A 10 -2.83 -12.46 15.24
N LYS A 11 -3.78 -13.38 15.25
CA LYS A 11 -5.17 -13.08 14.86
C LYS A 11 -5.79 -11.98 15.72
N GLY A 12 -5.51 -11.96 17.02
CA GLY A 12 -5.98 -10.91 17.92
C GLY A 12 -5.44 -9.53 17.56
N GLU A 13 -4.15 -9.42 17.24
CA GLU A 13 -3.54 -8.17 16.77
C GLU A 13 -4.15 -7.70 15.44
N GLN A 14 -4.39 -8.63 14.50
CA GLN A 14 -5.04 -8.33 13.22
C GLN A 14 -6.47 -7.77 13.40
N GLU A 15 -7.29 -8.40 14.25
CA GLU A 15 -8.65 -7.93 14.53
C GLU A 15 -8.64 -6.57 15.26
N THR A 16 -7.74 -6.36 16.22
CA THR A 16 -7.59 -5.05 16.88
C THR A 16 -7.27 -3.94 15.88
N LEU A 17 -6.35 -4.19 14.94
CA LEU A 17 -6.00 -3.21 13.89
C LEU A 17 -7.18 -2.95 12.95
N LYS A 18 -7.91 -3.98 12.59
CA LYS A 18 -9.11 -3.84 11.76
C LYS A 18 -10.17 -3.00 12.47
N ASP A 19 -10.42 -3.23 13.77
CA ASP A 19 -11.35 -2.44 14.56
C ASP A 19 -10.93 -0.97 14.62
N ILE A 20 -9.63 -0.67 14.79
CA ILE A 20 -9.10 0.70 14.75
C ILE A 20 -9.37 1.35 13.40
N PHE A 21 -9.07 0.66 12.29
CA PHE A 21 -9.18 1.23 10.95
C PHE A 21 -10.63 1.36 10.45
N PHE A 22 -11.57 0.60 10.99
CA PHE A 22 -12.99 0.70 10.69
C PHE A 22 -13.80 1.45 11.75
N ASP A 23 -13.12 1.99 12.77
CA ASP A 23 -13.79 2.83 13.77
C ASP A 23 -14.41 4.06 13.09
N THR A 24 -15.63 4.40 13.50
CA THR A 24 -16.39 5.53 12.95
C THR A 24 -15.68 6.87 13.11
N TYR A 25 -14.83 7.00 14.11
CA TYR A 25 -14.07 8.23 14.41
C TYR A 25 -12.65 8.21 13.85
N PHE A 26 -12.26 7.14 13.14
CA PHE A 26 -10.94 7.11 12.49
C PHE A 26 -10.90 8.10 11.31
N PRO A 27 -9.98 9.06 11.30
CA PRO A 27 -9.99 10.14 10.32
C PRO A 27 -9.43 9.69 8.97
N TYR A 28 -10.29 9.63 7.97
CA TYR A 28 -9.90 9.45 6.57
C TYR A 28 -10.02 10.77 5.81
N TYR A 29 -9.10 11.00 4.90
CA TYR A 29 -9.11 12.14 3.98
C TYR A 29 -9.23 11.63 2.54
N MET A 30 -10.12 12.21 1.76
CA MET A 30 -10.30 11.86 0.36
C MET A 30 -9.20 12.47 -0.50
N THR A 31 -8.60 11.67 -1.39
CA THR A 31 -7.70 12.15 -2.43
C THR A 31 -8.33 11.97 -3.81
N GLY A 32 -7.97 12.83 -4.76
CA GLY A 32 -8.50 12.76 -6.12
C GLY A 32 -7.95 11.57 -6.94
N ALA A 33 -6.74 11.12 -6.64
CA ALA A 33 -6.05 10.06 -7.38
C ALA A 33 -4.97 9.42 -6.51
N SER A 34 -4.47 8.25 -6.92
CA SER A 34 -3.34 7.57 -6.27
C SER A 34 -2.02 8.30 -6.47
N ILE A 35 -1.89 9.03 -7.57
CA ILE A 35 -0.73 9.83 -7.98
C ILE A 35 -1.22 11.19 -8.48
N ASP A 36 -0.31 12.13 -8.66
CA ASP A 36 -0.65 13.42 -9.25
C ASP A 36 -1.06 13.30 -10.74
N ASN A 37 -1.87 14.23 -11.22
CA ASN A 37 -2.39 14.22 -12.59
C ASN A 37 -1.29 14.24 -13.68
N SER A 38 -0.14 14.84 -13.40
CA SER A 38 0.98 14.88 -14.35
C SER A 38 1.56 13.49 -14.56
N THR A 39 1.71 12.74 -13.49
CA THR A 39 2.20 11.36 -13.52
C THR A 39 1.17 10.44 -14.18
N TYR A 40 -0.11 10.58 -13.87
CA TYR A 40 -1.20 9.80 -14.47
C TYR A 40 -1.22 9.96 -16.00
N ASN A 41 -1.25 11.17 -16.51
CA ASN A 41 -1.25 11.44 -17.96
C ASN A 41 -0.01 10.88 -18.68
N TYR A 42 1.04 10.62 -17.93
CA TYR A 42 2.28 10.12 -18.46
C TYR A 42 2.30 8.57 -18.58
N TRP A 43 1.58 7.87 -17.72
CA TRP A 43 1.69 6.41 -17.55
C TRP A 43 0.43 5.62 -17.92
N SER A 44 -0.67 6.27 -18.22
CA SER A 44 -1.94 5.60 -18.48
C SER A 44 -1.90 4.72 -19.72
N ASP A 45 -2.45 3.53 -19.62
CA ASP A 45 -2.78 2.63 -20.71
C ASP A 45 -4.28 2.23 -20.65
N LYS A 46 -4.71 1.33 -21.53
CA LYS A 46 -6.10 0.87 -21.59
C LYS A 46 -6.59 0.11 -20.33
N ASN A 47 -5.68 -0.34 -19.49
CA ASN A 47 -5.98 -1.05 -18.25
C ASN A 47 -5.81 -0.15 -17.02
N THR A 48 -5.30 1.06 -17.20
CA THR A 48 -5.13 2.00 -16.11
C THR A 48 -6.46 2.63 -15.75
N VAL A 49 -6.86 2.52 -14.49
CA VAL A 49 -8.05 3.16 -13.96
C VAL A 49 -7.68 3.90 -12.67
N GLU A 50 -8.02 5.18 -12.62
CA GLU A 50 -7.91 5.93 -11.38
C GLU A 50 -9.20 5.83 -10.60
N SER A 51 -9.06 5.45 -9.34
CA SER A 51 -10.13 5.47 -8.36
C SER A 51 -9.75 6.40 -7.22
N GLN A 52 -10.75 7.05 -6.67
CA GLN A 52 -10.56 7.84 -5.47
C GLN A 52 -10.07 6.97 -4.33
N LEU A 53 -9.16 7.53 -3.54
CA LEU A 53 -8.64 6.91 -2.32
C LEU A 53 -9.09 7.71 -1.10
N MET A 54 -9.46 6.98 -0.07
CA MET A 54 -9.51 7.50 1.28
C MET A 54 -8.17 7.16 1.94
N ILE A 55 -7.49 8.15 2.51
CA ILE A 55 -6.17 7.95 3.11
C ILE A 55 -6.12 8.46 4.55
N HIS A 56 -5.21 7.87 5.34
CA HIS A 56 -4.72 8.45 6.58
C HIS A 56 -3.19 8.38 6.58
N THR A 57 -2.54 9.52 6.71
CA THR A 57 -1.08 9.59 6.82
C THR A 57 -0.68 9.57 8.29
N PHE A 58 0.03 8.54 8.72
CA PHE A 58 0.53 8.41 10.09
C PHE A 58 1.86 9.11 10.30
N ILE A 59 2.75 9.01 9.33
CA ILE A 59 4.06 9.67 9.32
C ILE A 59 4.29 10.24 7.92
N ASN A 60 4.75 11.48 7.88
CA ASN A 60 5.26 12.12 6.69
C ASN A 60 6.55 12.89 7.07
N ASP A 61 7.69 12.27 6.81
CA ASP A 61 9.01 12.84 7.16
C ASP A 61 9.28 14.16 6.42
N LEU A 62 8.74 14.33 5.21
CA LEU A 62 8.90 15.56 4.43
C LEU A 62 8.25 16.79 5.09
N SER A 63 7.19 16.59 5.85
CA SER A 63 6.49 17.66 6.59
C SER A 63 6.74 17.61 8.11
N ASN A 64 7.52 16.65 8.60
CA ASN A 64 7.71 16.36 10.02
C ASN A 64 6.39 16.13 10.78
N GLU A 65 5.38 15.63 10.09
CA GLU A 65 4.06 15.37 10.68
C GLU A 65 3.96 13.92 11.15
N ILE A 66 3.50 13.77 12.39
CA ILE A 66 3.18 12.48 13.00
C ILE A 66 1.74 12.55 13.52
N SER A 67 0.90 11.67 13.00
CA SER A 67 -0.48 11.55 13.47
C SER A 67 -0.53 11.01 14.90
N PRO A 68 -1.43 11.51 15.76
CA PRO A 68 -1.65 10.95 17.10
C PRO A 68 -2.12 9.48 17.07
N PHE A 69 -2.61 9.01 15.93
CA PHE A 69 -2.98 7.60 15.75
C PHE A 69 -1.79 6.67 15.50
N TYR A 70 -0.58 7.21 15.28
CA TYR A 70 0.61 6.38 15.02
C TYR A 70 0.94 5.45 16.18
N GLU A 71 0.75 5.86 17.41
CA GLU A 71 0.98 5.02 18.60
C GLU A 71 0.18 3.71 18.56
N LYS A 72 -1.01 3.72 17.93
CA LYS A 72 -1.86 2.54 17.80
C LYS A 72 -1.31 1.49 16.85
N ILE A 73 -0.42 1.87 15.93
CA ILE A 73 0.09 0.99 14.86
C ILE A 73 1.60 0.77 14.89
N GLN A 74 2.35 1.48 15.73
CA GLN A 74 3.82 1.39 15.77
C GLN A 74 4.33 -0.03 16.03
N HIS A 75 3.57 -0.85 16.78
CA HIS A 75 3.90 -2.23 17.07
C HIS A 75 3.95 -3.13 15.82
N ILE A 76 3.27 -2.76 14.72
CA ILE A 76 3.26 -3.54 13.46
C ILE A 76 4.68 -3.68 12.92
N LEU A 77 5.39 -2.57 12.79
CA LEU A 77 6.75 -2.55 12.28
C LEU A 77 7.73 -3.21 13.26
N GLN A 78 7.52 -3.02 14.57
CA GLN A 78 8.30 -3.70 15.61
C GLN A 78 8.15 -5.22 15.49
N LYS A 79 6.91 -5.74 15.37
CA LYS A 79 6.65 -7.18 15.19
C LYS A 79 7.29 -7.73 13.91
N PHE A 80 7.24 -6.96 12.83
CA PHE A 80 7.93 -7.32 11.59
C PHE A 80 9.44 -7.49 11.83
N TYR A 81 10.09 -6.55 12.53
CA TYR A 81 11.52 -6.67 12.88
C TYR A 81 11.83 -7.89 13.76
N GLU A 82 11.01 -8.12 14.78
CA GLU A 82 11.19 -9.25 15.71
C GLU A 82 11.11 -10.61 15.00
N LYS A 83 10.20 -10.74 14.03
CA LYS A 83 9.94 -12.01 13.32
C LYS A 83 10.88 -12.27 12.16
N THR A 84 11.31 -11.23 11.46
CA THR A 84 12.10 -11.37 10.22
C THR A 84 13.58 -11.05 10.40
N ASN A 85 13.94 -10.37 11.49
CA ASN A 85 15.25 -9.75 11.71
C ASN A 85 15.68 -8.73 10.62
N ILE A 86 14.72 -8.27 9.79
CA ILE A 86 14.95 -7.22 8.80
C ILE A 86 14.68 -5.89 9.47
N LYS A 87 15.67 -5.00 9.47
CA LYS A 87 15.60 -3.66 10.08
C LYS A 87 15.75 -2.59 9.02
N PHE A 88 15.27 -1.40 9.32
CA PHE A 88 15.39 -0.21 8.48
C PHE A 88 15.91 0.94 9.34
N SER A 89 16.59 1.90 8.72
CA SER A 89 17.18 3.04 9.45
C SER A 89 16.15 4.13 9.80
N GLY A 90 15.01 4.16 9.11
CA GLY A 90 13.95 5.13 9.39
C GLY A 90 12.70 4.92 8.56
N ILE A 91 11.64 5.65 8.91
CA ILE A 91 10.37 5.69 8.19
C ILE A 91 10.28 7.02 7.45
N ILE A 92 10.20 6.99 6.13
CA ILE A 92 10.01 8.16 5.28
C ILE A 92 8.53 8.56 5.29
N ARG A 93 7.66 7.58 5.16
CA ARG A 93 6.21 7.77 5.14
C ARG A 93 5.51 6.51 5.64
N CYS A 94 4.44 6.69 6.39
CA CYS A 94 3.50 5.62 6.73
C CYS A 94 2.08 6.08 6.41
N LYS A 95 1.41 5.38 5.50
CA LYS A 95 0.09 5.78 4.97
C LYS A 95 -0.85 4.58 4.86
N LEU A 96 -2.04 4.70 5.43
CA LEU A 96 -3.15 3.79 5.19
C LEU A 96 -3.92 4.25 3.95
N ASN A 97 -4.16 3.34 3.03
CA ASN A 97 -5.00 3.56 1.85
C ASN A 97 -6.24 2.68 1.94
N LEU A 98 -7.40 3.26 1.68
CA LEU A 98 -8.67 2.59 1.56
C LEU A 98 -9.23 2.87 0.16
N GLN A 99 -9.39 1.82 -0.64
CA GLN A 99 -9.97 1.86 -1.98
C GLN A 99 -11.36 1.22 -1.95
N TYR A 100 -12.29 1.81 -2.67
CA TYR A 100 -13.63 1.25 -2.87
C TYR A 100 -13.74 0.52 -4.20
N GLN A 101 -14.71 -0.37 -4.27
CA GLN A 101 -15.12 -1.00 -5.51
C GLN A 101 -15.54 0.06 -6.53
N VAL A 102 -15.12 -0.10 -7.78
CA VAL A 102 -15.55 0.75 -8.90
C VAL A 102 -16.55 -0.01 -9.77
N ALA A 103 -17.49 0.71 -10.37
CA ALA A 103 -18.44 0.14 -11.32
C ALA A 103 -17.71 -0.32 -12.60
N ASP A 104 -18.27 -1.30 -13.29
CA ASP A 104 -17.81 -1.82 -14.58
C ASP A 104 -16.35 -2.31 -14.59
N TYR A 105 -15.95 -2.93 -13.50
CA TYR A 105 -14.58 -3.34 -13.26
C TYR A 105 -14.14 -4.55 -14.09
N ASN A 106 -12.90 -4.50 -14.58
CA ASN A 106 -12.21 -5.59 -15.26
C ASN A 106 -11.03 -6.07 -14.40
N LYS A 107 -10.85 -7.39 -14.26
CA LYS A 107 -9.77 -8.03 -13.49
C LYS A 107 -8.34 -7.65 -13.93
N ASN A 108 -8.19 -7.00 -15.06
CA ASN A 108 -6.91 -6.51 -15.56
C ASN A 108 -6.67 -5.04 -15.23
N TYR A 109 -7.67 -4.33 -14.69
CA TYR A 109 -7.51 -2.94 -14.30
C TYR A 109 -6.58 -2.82 -13.09
N HIS A 110 -5.80 -1.77 -13.09
CA HIS A 110 -4.93 -1.37 -11.99
C HIS A 110 -4.80 0.16 -11.98
N GLN A 111 -4.46 0.72 -10.85
CA GLN A 111 -4.09 2.12 -10.80
C GLN A 111 -2.80 2.35 -11.59
N CYS A 112 -2.45 3.61 -11.81
CA CYS A 112 -1.24 3.94 -12.55
C CYS A 112 0.01 3.33 -11.89
N PRO A 113 0.84 2.58 -12.62
CA PRO A 113 2.11 2.07 -12.12
C PRO A 113 3.03 3.23 -11.69
N HIS A 114 3.53 3.17 -10.48
CA HIS A 114 4.38 4.20 -9.91
C HIS A 114 5.44 3.62 -8.97
N VAL A 115 6.43 4.42 -8.66
CA VAL A 115 7.34 4.25 -7.53
C VAL A 115 7.03 5.33 -6.50
N ASP A 116 7.09 4.98 -5.22
CA ASP A 116 6.68 5.90 -4.16
C ASP A 116 7.61 7.11 -3.99
N GLN A 117 8.91 6.94 -4.25
CA GLN A 117 9.93 7.97 -4.12
C GLN A 117 10.95 7.90 -5.25
N ASN A 118 11.56 9.03 -5.60
CA ASN A 118 12.57 9.10 -6.66
C ASN A 118 13.94 8.56 -6.23
N TYR A 119 14.22 8.50 -4.93
CA TYR A 119 15.45 7.97 -4.35
C TYR A 119 15.28 6.53 -3.86
N GLU A 120 16.39 5.87 -3.50
CA GLU A 120 16.37 4.48 -3.01
C GLU A 120 15.61 4.36 -1.69
N HIS A 121 14.69 3.42 -1.65
CA HIS A 121 13.86 3.12 -0.50
C HIS A 121 13.33 1.68 -0.60
N LYS A 122 12.81 1.19 0.51
CA LYS A 122 12.02 -0.05 0.55
C LYS A 122 10.56 0.30 0.77
N VAL A 123 9.68 -0.51 0.21
CA VAL A 123 8.23 -0.42 0.46
C VAL A 123 7.80 -1.66 1.21
N LEU A 124 7.18 -1.46 2.38
CA LEU A 124 6.55 -2.53 3.15
C LEU A 124 5.05 -2.28 3.19
N ILE A 125 4.28 -3.19 2.60
CA ILE A 125 2.82 -3.13 2.62
C ILE A 125 2.29 -4.19 3.58
N TYR A 126 1.43 -3.77 4.51
CA TYR A 126 0.64 -4.66 5.35
C TYR A 126 -0.83 -4.61 4.92
N TYR A 127 -1.45 -5.78 4.80
CA TYR A 127 -2.87 -5.90 4.45
C TYR A 127 -3.69 -6.25 5.71
N PRO A 128 -4.49 -5.30 6.24
CA PRO A 128 -5.24 -5.52 7.48
C PRO A 128 -6.32 -6.60 7.37
N TYR A 129 -6.84 -6.85 6.18
CA TYR A 129 -7.82 -7.91 5.92
C TYR A 129 -7.75 -8.39 4.47
N THR A 130 -8.40 -9.53 4.20
CA THR A 130 -8.44 -10.14 2.87
C THR A 130 -9.40 -9.41 1.96
N SER A 131 -8.95 -9.10 0.76
CA SER A 131 -9.71 -8.49 -0.32
C SER A 131 -9.32 -9.17 -1.64
N ASP A 132 -9.99 -8.83 -2.74
CA ASP A 132 -9.71 -9.35 -4.07
C ASP A 132 -9.06 -8.32 -5.02
N GLY A 133 -8.62 -7.20 -4.49
CA GLY A 133 -7.86 -6.19 -5.24
C GLY A 133 -6.35 -6.40 -5.08
N ASP A 134 -5.71 -7.04 -6.04
CA ASP A 134 -4.29 -7.38 -5.99
C ASP A 134 -3.37 -6.14 -5.98
N THR A 135 -2.15 -6.30 -5.48
CA THR A 135 -1.05 -5.39 -5.77
C THR A 135 -0.29 -5.91 -6.97
N PHE A 136 -0.29 -5.17 -8.06
CA PHE A 136 0.47 -5.47 -9.27
C PHE A 136 1.89 -4.99 -9.13
N LEU A 137 2.85 -5.83 -9.54
CA LEU A 137 4.27 -5.53 -9.60
C LEU A 137 4.69 -5.47 -11.07
N PHE A 138 5.51 -4.49 -11.43
CA PHE A 138 5.89 -4.25 -12.81
C PHE A 138 7.40 -4.13 -12.98
N ASN A 139 7.90 -4.60 -14.12
CA ASN A 139 9.16 -4.17 -14.70
C ASN A 139 8.91 -3.06 -15.72
N GLN A 140 9.75 -2.04 -15.70
CA GLN A 140 9.79 -1.07 -16.78
C GLN A 140 10.70 -1.62 -17.89
N ILE A 141 10.13 -1.91 -19.06
CA ILE A 141 10.87 -2.40 -20.23
C ILE A 141 11.41 -1.26 -21.11
N GLU A 142 10.66 -0.18 -21.21
CA GLU A 142 10.99 1.05 -21.91
C GLU A 142 10.37 2.23 -21.15
N PRO A 143 10.79 3.47 -21.39
CA PRO A 143 10.09 4.63 -20.87
C PRO A 143 8.59 4.55 -21.16
N LYS A 144 7.74 4.61 -20.14
CA LYS A 144 6.27 4.52 -20.22
C LYS A 144 5.71 3.15 -20.66
N LYS A 145 6.50 2.10 -20.63
CA LYS A 145 6.05 0.76 -20.99
C LYS A 145 6.40 -0.23 -19.88
N TYR A 146 5.38 -0.88 -19.35
CA TYR A 146 5.49 -1.78 -18.21
C TYR A 146 5.01 -3.18 -18.56
N GLU A 147 5.66 -4.15 -17.96
CA GLU A 147 5.24 -5.55 -17.98
C GLU A 147 4.87 -5.96 -16.55
N ILE A 148 3.72 -6.60 -16.40
CA ILE A 148 3.31 -7.18 -15.12
C ILE A 148 4.18 -8.41 -14.88
N VAL A 149 4.96 -8.37 -13.80
CA VAL A 149 5.81 -9.50 -13.40
C VAL A 149 5.16 -10.37 -12.34
N ASP A 150 4.28 -9.80 -11.50
CA ASP A 150 3.53 -10.58 -10.53
C ASP A 150 2.32 -9.81 -9.99
N ARG A 151 1.45 -10.53 -9.25
CA ARG A 151 0.27 -10.01 -8.57
C ARG A 151 0.20 -10.60 -7.18
N VAL A 152 0.27 -9.73 -6.17
CA VAL A 152 0.23 -10.13 -4.78
C VAL A 152 -1.17 -9.93 -4.21
N LYS A 153 -1.81 -11.02 -3.79
CA LYS A 153 -3.14 -11.00 -3.18
C LYS A 153 -3.09 -10.36 -1.79
N PRO A 154 -3.98 -9.41 -1.49
CA PRO A 154 -4.13 -8.84 -0.15
C PRO A 154 -4.85 -9.83 0.77
N ILE A 155 -4.08 -10.70 1.39
CA ILE A 155 -4.55 -11.64 2.43
C ILE A 155 -4.38 -10.96 3.79
N GLY A 156 -5.41 -11.00 4.63
CA GLY A 156 -5.35 -10.41 5.96
C GLY A 156 -4.18 -10.94 6.79
N GLY A 157 -3.38 -10.03 7.33
CA GLY A 157 -2.16 -10.33 8.07
C GLY A 157 -0.88 -10.47 7.23
N ARG A 158 -0.98 -10.43 5.90
CA ARG A 158 0.16 -10.53 4.98
C ARG A 158 0.97 -9.24 4.92
N PHE A 159 2.28 -9.40 4.82
CA PHE A 159 3.22 -8.34 4.48
C PHE A 159 3.86 -8.60 3.12
N LEU A 160 4.01 -7.54 2.34
CA LEU A 160 4.77 -7.50 1.09
C LEU A 160 5.91 -6.49 1.27
N LEU A 161 7.14 -6.97 1.29
CA LEU A 161 8.35 -6.15 1.27
C LEU A 161 8.91 -6.13 -0.15
N MET A 162 9.19 -4.95 -0.68
CA MET A 162 9.80 -4.81 -2.00
C MET A 162 10.83 -3.68 -2.03
N ASP A 163 11.81 -3.84 -2.91
CA ASP A 163 12.71 -2.77 -3.29
C ASP A 163 11.94 -1.66 -4.03
N LYS A 164 12.58 -0.53 -4.28
CA LYS A 164 12.05 0.49 -5.18
C LYS A 164 11.72 -0.17 -6.53
N MET A 165 10.45 -0.45 -6.75
CA MET A 165 9.95 -1.00 -8.02
C MET A 165 8.57 -0.42 -8.35
N PHE A 166 8.24 -0.45 -9.64
CA PHE A 166 6.93 -0.02 -10.09
C PHE A 166 5.85 -0.97 -9.58
N HIS A 167 4.82 -0.40 -8.98
CA HIS A 167 3.69 -1.15 -8.47
C HIS A 167 2.40 -0.34 -8.58
N ALA A 168 1.27 -1.01 -8.50
CA ALA A 168 -0.04 -0.38 -8.48
C ALA A 168 -1.06 -1.23 -7.71
N GLY A 169 -1.97 -0.57 -7.00
CA GLY A 169 -3.12 -1.23 -6.40
C GLY A 169 -4.21 -1.48 -7.44
N GLN A 170 -4.90 -2.59 -7.30
CA GLN A 170 -6.11 -2.88 -8.01
C GLN A 170 -7.31 -2.49 -7.13
N PRO A 171 -8.28 -1.71 -7.61
CA PRO A 171 -9.56 -1.59 -6.91
C PRO A 171 -10.21 -2.96 -6.73
N PRO A 172 -10.88 -3.23 -5.61
CA PRO A 172 -11.52 -4.53 -5.40
C PRO A 172 -12.67 -4.75 -6.37
N ILE A 173 -12.90 -6.02 -6.75
CA ILE A 173 -13.91 -6.43 -7.73
C ILE A 173 -15.19 -6.87 -7.02
N LEU A 174 -15.07 -7.82 -6.09
CA LEU A 174 -16.19 -8.39 -5.33
C LEU A 174 -16.24 -7.86 -3.91
N SER A 175 -15.08 -7.59 -3.33
CA SER A 175 -14.98 -6.97 -2.00
C SER A 175 -15.44 -5.51 -2.06
N LYS A 176 -16.14 -5.03 -1.04
CA LYS A 176 -16.61 -3.63 -0.98
C LYS A 176 -15.46 -2.63 -0.99
N ASN A 177 -14.36 -3.01 -0.37
CA ASN A 177 -13.18 -2.17 -0.25
C ASN A 177 -11.90 -3.02 -0.17
N ARG A 178 -10.76 -2.35 -0.34
CA ARG A 178 -9.41 -2.86 -0.17
C ARG A 178 -8.63 -1.88 0.68
N MET A 179 -7.87 -2.40 1.64
CA MET A 179 -7.05 -1.59 2.53
C MET A 179 -5.61 -2.04 2.48
N SER A 180 -4.69 -1.10 2.51
CA SER A 180 -3.25 -1.36 2.60
C SER A 180 -2.56 -0.29 3.45
N LEU A 181 -1.77 -0.72 4.41
CA LEU A 181 -0.90 0.15 5.19
C LEU A 181 0.49 0.11 4.57
N ASN A 182 0.91 1.22 3.97
CA ASN A 182 2.15 1.35 3.22
C ASN A 182 3.19 2.10 4.04
N TYR A 183 4.33 1.48 4.26
CA TYR A 183 5.53 2.12 4.78
C TYR A 183 6.53 2.33 3.64
N ASN A 184 7.03 3.55 3.51
CA ASN A 184 8.25 3.83 2.75
C ASN A 184 9.39 3.93 3.78
N LEU A 185 10.43 3.13 3.60
CA LEU A 185 11.45 2.88 4.59
C LEU A 185 12.84 3.19 4.02
N MET A 186 13.69 3.79 4.84
CA MET A 186 15.10 3.93 4.51
C MET A 186 15.80 2.59 4.67
N GLY A 187 16.57 2.17 3.64
CA GLY A 187 17.40 0.98 3.71
C GLY A 187 18.46 1.08 4.82
N VAL A 188 18.98 -0.06 5.21
CA VAL A 188 20.15 -0.17 6.06
C VAL A 188 21.40 -0.02 5.20
#